data_23477de6f875d0dc97f0de31c9c800ff
#
_entry.id   23477de6f875d0dc97f0de31c9c800ff
#
_cell.length_a   1.000
_cell.length_b   1.000
_cell.length_c   1.000
_cell.angle_alpha   90.00
_cell.angle_beta   90.00
_cell.angle_gamma   90.00
#
_symmetry.space_group_name_H-M   'P 1'
#
loop_
_entity.id
_entity.type
_entity.pdbx_description
1 polymer ?
#
loop_
_entity_poly.entity_id
_entity_poly.type
_entity_poly.pdbx_seq_one_letter_code
_entity_poly.pdbx_strand_id
1 'polypeptide(L)'
;MIDKPLAYRRRPENLEEVIGQRKIISFLEKLKSSDVLLSMVFYGPPGTGKTTLAKAFANSRKVHCVFLNAVLDKKEKREKAFDEAIRFSPSIVILDEIHRLDKGKQDLLLPHLENGDFYLIGCTTANPLISLNPAIRSRCRLLETESLKPEEIEVGLNRALTSPKGLANQRQFAKDAIAYLAKISAGDFRFAYNQLEAVAFSYSKDHLITLDETKEIANRPNYLSDKDGDEHYDTVSAFQKSIRGSEVDAAIYYLAKLIKSGDLEGIIRRLRVIAYEDIGLANPQAVDRCYHACQVAREVGIPEAALPLSFTVTELALSPKSRGSANAIEQARTELDDSPVHVRNYLRLKTYGTDPLDRYPYDDPECWYRLEYLPEGKENLVFYHGQDKGKYERALNEYRRRTEKKRVTDRREAKRLAALDRIEEKKKVH
;
A
#
# COMPACT_ATOMS: atom_id res chain seq x y z
N MET A 1 31.24 -3.01 -30.89
CA MET A 1 29.83 -3.30 -30.59
C MET A 1 29.59 -2.86 -29.16
N ILE A 2 28.59 -2.03 -28.91
CA ILE A 2 28.19 -1.68 -27.53
C ILE A 2 27.43 -2.91 -27.01
N ASP A 3 28.05 -3.62 -26.08
CA ASP A 3 27.44 -4.78 -25.43
C ASP A 3 26.21 -4.35 -24.62
N LYS A 4 25.20 -5.22 -24.54
CA LYS A 4 24.06 -4.99 -23.66
C LYS A 4 24.54 -4.88 -22.20
N PRO A 5 23.85 -4.07 -21.34
CA PRO A 5 24.24 -3.93 -19.93
C PRO A 5 24.40 -5.27 -19.21
N LEU A 6 25.31 -5.34 -18.25
CA LEU A 6 25.63 -6.55 -17.49
C LEU A 6 24.37 -7.17 -16.85
N ALA A 7 23.48 -6.33 -16.29
CA ALA A 7 22.22 -6.75 -15.73
C ALA A 7 21.29 -7.48 -16.75
N TYR A 8 21.43 -7.18 -18.03
CA TYR A 8 20.70 -7.89 -19.09
C TYR A 8 21.40 -9.19 -19.48
N ARG A 9 22.73 -9.16 -19.67
CA ARG A 9 23.54 -10.32 -20.08
C ARG A 9 23.55 -11.43 -19.03
N ARG A 10 23.46 -11.06 -17.75
CA ARG A 10 23.46 -11.97 -16.60
C ARG A 10 22.09 -12.41 -16.13
N ARG A 11 21.04 -12.10 -16.90
CA ARG A 11 19.69 -12.55 -16.54
C ARG A 11 19.61 -14.08 -16.62
N PRO A 12 19.25 -14.76 -15.51
CA PRO A 12 19.05 -16.21 -15.50
C PRO A 12 18.05 -16.67 -16.57
N GLU A 13 18.40 -17.73 -17.28
CA GLU A 13 17.55 -18.39 -18.28
C GLU A 13 16.78 -19.57 -17.69
N ASN A 14 17.32 -20.18 -16.64
CA ASN A 14 16.77 -21.35 -15.94
C ASN A 14 16.60 -21.08 -14.44
N LEU A 15 15.71 -21.81 -13.79
CA LEU A 15 15.44 -21.66 -12.34
C LEU A 15 16.68 -21.94 -11.48
N GLU A 16 17.56 -22.85 -11.90
CA GLU A 16 18.80 -23.24 -11.21
C GLU A 16 19.83 -22.10 -11.17
N GLU A 17 19.77 -21.16 -12.12
CA GLU A 17 20.64 -19.98 -12.16
C GLU A 17 20.16 -18.85 -11.25
N VAL A 18 18.89 -18.89 -10.84
CA VAL A 18 18.29 -17.84 -10.02
C VAL A 18 18.89 -17.90 -8.60
N ILE A 19 19.31 -16.77 -8.11
CA ILE A 19 19.90 -16.62 -6.77
C ILE A 19 18.83 -16.13 -5.80
N GLY A 20 18.83 -16.65 -4.57
CA GLY A 20 17.82 -16.33 -3.57
C GLY A 20 16.47 -16.99 -3.84
N GLN A 21 15.41 -16.46 -3.29
CA GLN A 21 14.02 -16.87 -3.52
C GLN A 21 13.75 -18.38 -3.34
N ARG A 22 14.44 -19.06 -2.42
CA ARG A 22 14.47 -20.53 -2.28
C ARG A 22 13.09 -21.15 -2.16
N LYS A 23 12.15 -20.52 -1.43
CA LYS A 23 10.79 -21.02 -1.26
C LYS A 23 10.02 -21.04 -2.59
N ILE A 24 10.15 -19.96 -3.36
CA ILE A 24 9.50 -19.82 -4.67
C ILE A 24 10.10 -20.82 -5.65
N ILE A 25 11.42 -20.90 -5.73
CA ILE A 25 12.12 -21.84 -6.61
C ILE A 25 11.69 -23.27 -6.30
N SER A 26 11.70 -23.69 -5.02
CA SER A 26 11.25 -25.03 -4.61
C SER A 26 9.79 -25.30 -5.03
N PHE A 27 8.90 -24.32 -4.96
CA PHE A 27 7.53 -24.45 -5.43
C PHE A 27 7.48 -24.58 -6.96
N LEU A 28 8.22 -23.75 -7.71
CA LEU A 28 8.25 -23.79 -9.17
C LEU A 28 8.88 -25.08 -9.70
N GLU A 29 9.90 -25.63 -9.03
CA GLU A 29 10.51 -26.92 -9.37
C GLU A 29 9.50 -28.09 -9.21
N LYS A 30 8.68 -28.06 -8.17
CA LYS A 30 7.60 -29.03 -7.99
C LYS A 30 6.55 -28.91 -9.10
N LEU A 31 6.22 -27.69 -9.53
CA LEU A 31 5.33 -27.48 -10.66
C LEU A 31 5.98 -27.94 -11.98
N LYS A 32 7.29 -27.73 -12.14
CA LYS A 32 8.03 -28.17 -13.33
C LYS A 32 7.95 -29.70 -13.53
N SER A 33 7.97 -30.45 -12.44
CA SER A 33 7.85 -31.91 -12.47
C SER A 33 6.42 -32.42 -12.63
N SER A 34 5.42 -31.56 -12.61
CA SER A 34 4.01 -31.87 -12.88
C SER A 34 3.56 -31.30 -14.22
N ASP A 35 2.53 -31.88 -14.83
CA ASP A 35 1.94 -31.34 -16.08
C ASP A 35 0.97 -30.17 -15.82
N VAL A 36 0.89 -29.69 -14.58
CA VAL A 36 -0.02 -28.61 -14.17
C VAL A 36 0.60 -27.25 -14.45
N LEU A 37 -0.12 -26.38 -15.17
CA LEU A 37 0.15 -24.95 -15.26
C LEU A 37 -0.80 -24.22 -14.32
N LEU A 38 -0.30 -23.16 -13.70
CA LEU A 38 -1.08 -22.29 -12.79
C LEU A 38 -0.85 -20.84 -13.12
N SER A 39 -1.92 -20.06 -13.09
CA SER A 39 -1.80 -18.61 -13.09
C SER A 39 -1.25 -18.12 -11.76
N MET A 40 -0.27 -17.20 -11.79
CA MET A 40 0.42 -16.72 -10.60
C MET A 40 0.81 -15.25 -10.72
N VAL A 41 1.04 -14.60 -9.60
CA VAL A 41 1.55 -13.23 -9.54
C VAL A 41 2.75 -13.18 -8.62
N PHE A 42 3.91 -12.80 -9.17
CA PHE A 42 5.10 -12.47 -8.39
C PHE A 42 5.04 -11.02 -7.95
N TYR A 43 5.13 -10.76 -6.65
CA TYR A 43 5.13 -9.41 -6.09
C TYR A 43 6.25 -9.24 -5.08
N GLY A 44 6.66 -8.00 -4.83
CA GLY A 44 7.73 -7.67 -3.87
C GLY A 44 8.67 -6.58 -4.39
N PRO A 45 9.76 -6.26 -3.68
CA PRO A 45 10.66 -5.14 -3.97
C PRO A 45 11.27 -5.19 -5.38
N PRO A 46 11.69 -4.04 -5.96
CA PRO A 46 12.37 -4.00 -7.25
C PRO A 46 13.70 -4.78 -7.19
N GLY A 47 14.16 -5.26 -8.35
CA GLY A 47 15.46 -5.95 -8.45
C GLY A 47 15.56 -7.34 -7.84
N THR A 48 14.49 -7.88 -7.21
CA THR A 48 14.46 -9.21 -6.55
C THR A 48 14.31 -10.38 -7.51
N GLY A 49 14.16 -10.12 -8.82
CA GLY A 49 14.14 -11.17 -9.85
C GLY A 49 12.76 -11.64 -10.30
N LYS A 50 11.65 -10.95 -9.99
CA LYS A 50 10.27 -11.33 -10.38
C LYS A 50 10.12 -11.70 -11.85
N THR A 51 10.46 -10.76 -12.75
CA THR A 51 10.38 -10.97 -14.20
C THR A 51 11.35 -12.07 -14.68
N THR A 52 12.48 -12.24 -13.98
CA THR A 52 13.46 -13.29 -14.25
C THR A 52 12.90 -14.66 -13.86
N LEU A 53 12.30 -14.80 -12.67
CA LEU A 53 11.61 -16.01 -12.24
C LEU A 53 10.51 -16.42 -13.22
N ALA A 54 9.68 -15.43 -13.62
CA ALA A 54 8.61 -15.66 -14.59
C ALA A 54 9.14 -16.24 -15.90
N LYS A 55 10.19 -15.63 -16.46
CA LYS A 55 10.82 -16.10 -17.71
C LYS A 55 11.51 -17.45 -17.55
N ALA A 56 12.30 -17.64 -16.49
CA ALA A 56 13.00 -18.89 -16.21
C ALA A 56 12.03 -20.05 -16.04
N PHE A 57 10.90 -19.82 -15.34
CA PHE A 57 9.85 -20.83 -15.21
C PHE A 57 9.18 -21.12 -16.56
N ALA A 58 8.75 -20.10 -17.32
CA ALA A 58 8.13 -20.29 -18.62
C ALA A 58 9.05 -21.06 -19.58
N ASN A 59 10.34 -20.72 -19.63
CA ASN A 59 11.33 -21.45 -20.42
C ASN A 59 11.42 -22.94 -20.05
N SER A 60 11.29 -23.24 -18.73
CA SER A 60 11.36 -24.61 -18.24
C SER A 60 10.16 -25.50 -18.65
N ARG A 61 9.02 -24.85 -18.99
CA ARG A 61 7.77 -25.57 -19.32
C ARG A 61 7.64 -25.98 -20.78
N LYS A 62 8.51 -25.47 -21.65
CA LYS A 62 8.47 -25.75 -23.12
C LYS A 62 7.10 -25.47 -23.77
N VAL A 63 6.34 -24.52 -23.24
CA VAL A 63 5.08 -24.05 -23.79
C VAL A 63 5.27 -22.68 -24.46
N HIS A 64 4.36 -22.32 -25.36
CA HIS A 64 4.40 -21.00 -25.99
C HIS A 64 4.29 -19.91 -24.93
N CYS A 65 5.14 -18.89 -25.03
CA CYS A 65 5.21 -17.82 -24.03
C CYS A 65 5.22 -16.46 -24.70
N VAL A 66 4.25 -15.62 -24.34
CA VAL A 66 4.17 -14.24 -24.79
C VAL A 66 4.54 -13.30 -23.64
N PHE A 67 5.39 -12.33 -23.93
CA PHE A 67 5.82 -11.32 -22.94
C PHE A 67 5.20 -9.95 -23.24
N LEU A 68 4.55 -9.39 -22.26
CA LEU A 68 3.93 -8.06 -22.30
C LEU A 68 4.42 -7.20 -21.13
N ASN A 69 4.48 -5.89 -21.38
CA ASN A 69 4.72 -4.89 -20.34
C ASN A 69 3.54 -3.93 -20.27
N ALA A 70 2.90 -3.83 -19.12
CA ALA A 70 1.69 -3.02 -18.94
C ALA A 70 1.88 -1.52 -19.21
N VAL A 71 3.13 -1.02 -19.07
CA VAL A 71 3.47 0.40 -19.31
C VAL A 71 3.79 0.67 -20.77
N LEU A 72 4.58 -0.22 -21.41
CA LEU A 72 5.15 0.03 -22.73
C LEU A 72 4.23 -0.42 -23.87
N ASP A 73 3.43 -1.46 -23.63
CA ASP A 73 2.65 -2.09 -24.68
C ASP A 73 1.25 -1.49 -24.80
N LYS A 74 0.94 -0.98 -25.99
CA LYS A 74 -0.36 -0.41 -26.32
C LYS A 74 -1.45 -1.50 -26.42
N LYS A 75 -2.72 -1.08 -26.44
CA LYS A 75 -3.90 -1.96 -26.48
C LYS A 75 -3.81 -2.98 -27.64
N GLU A 76 -3.51 -2.52 -28.83
CA GLU A 76 -3.47 -3.36 -30.04
C GLU A 76 -2.40 -4.47 -29.95
N LYS A 77 -1.26 -4.17 -29.29
CA LYS A 77 -0.21 -5.18 -29.07
C LYS A 77 -0.66 -6.22 -28.05
N ARG A 78 -1.38 -5.80 -27.01
CA ARG A 78 -1.91 -6.73 -25.99
C ARG A 78 -2.95 -7.67 -26.58
N GLU A 79 -3.89 -7.15 -27.37
CA GLU A 79 -4.91 -7.95 -28.05
C GLU A 79 -4.27 -9.00 -28.98
N LYS A 80 -3.34 -8.60 -29.84
CA LYS A 80 -2.60 -9.53 -30.70
C LYS A 80 -1.85 -10.60 -29.89
N ALA A 81 -1.27 -10.23 -28.75
CA ALA A 81 -0.56 -11.15 -27.89
C ALA A 81 -1.49 -12.16 -27.21
N PHE A 82 -2.72 -11.74 -26.84
CA PHE A 82 -3.73 -12.65 -26.32
C PHE A 82 -4.24 -13.61 -27.40
N ASP A 83 -4.53 -13.11 -28.61
CA ASP A 83 -4.90 -13.94 -29.76
C ASP A 83 -3.82 -14.98 -30.09
N GLU A 84 -2.54 -14.56 -30.02
CA GLU A 84 -1.39 -15.45 -30.21
C GLU A 84 -1.36 -16.52 -29.11
N ALA A 85 -1.51 -16.12 -27.84
CA ALA A 85 -1.50 -17.05 -26.71
C ALA A 85 -2.64 -18.07 -26.78
N ILE A 86 -3.84 -17.64 -27.19
CA ILE A 86 -5.01 -18.52 -27.39
C ILE A 86 -4.74 -19.52 -28.49
N ARG A 87 -4.17 -19.08 -29.59
CA ARG A 87 -3.86 -19.95 -30.74
C ARG A 87 -2.89 -21.09 -30.42
N PHE A 88 -1.95 -20.83 -29.47
CA PHE A 88 -0.94 -21.79 -29.06
C PHE A 88 -1.21 -22.39 -27.67
N SER A 89 -2.47 -22.47 -27.26
CA SER A 89 -2.85 -23.08 -25.96
C SER A 89 -2.44 -24.55 -25.88
N PRO A 90 -1.87 -25.03 -24.74
CA PRO A 90 -1.61 -24.27 -23.51
C PRO A 90 -0.40 -23.33 -23.66
N SER A 91 -0.57 -22.09 -23.24
CA SER A 91 0.43 -21.04 -23.35
C SER A 91 0.56 -20.24 -22.05
N ILE A 92 1.65 -19.49 -21.91
CA ILE A 92 1.89 -18.59 -20.78
C ILE A 92 1.95 -17.14 -21.27
N VAL A 93 1.19 -16.27 -20.67
CA VAL A 93 1.30 -14.81 -20.83
C VAL A 93 2.00 -14.23 -19.61
N ILE A 94 3.22 -13.70 -19.81
CA ILE A 94 3.93 -12.96 -18.77
C ILE A 94 3.57 -11.48 -18.94
N LEU A 95 2.97 -10.89 -17.88
CA LEU A 95 2.59 -9.49 -17.86
C LEU A 95 3.38 -8.74 -16.78
N ASP A 96 4.39 -7.99 -17.22
CA ASP A 96 5.22 -7.19 -16.32
C ASP A 96 4.52 -5.89 -15.94
N GLU A 97 4.72 -5.42 -14.70
CA GLU A 97 4.10 -4.23 -14.09
C GLU A 97 2.56 -4.26 -14.14
N ILE A 98 1.96 -5.44 -13.89
CA ILE A 98 0.50 -5.65 -14.01
C ILE A 98 -0.34 -4.62 -13.24
N HIS A 99 0.17 -4.06 -12.15
CA HIS A 99 -0.49 -3.02 -11.35
C HIS A 99 -0.68 -1.69 -12.11
N ARG A 100 0.02 -1.49 -13.22
CA ARG A 100 -0.14 -0.30 -14.08
C ARG A 100 -1.34 -0.38 -15.01
N LEU A 101 -1.97 -1.55 -15.12
CA LEU A 101 -3.27 -1.65 -15.76
C LEU A 101 -4.34 -1.10 -14.79
N ASP A 102 -5.17 -0.19 -15.29
CA ASP A 102 -6.38 0.21 -14.57
C ASP A 102 -7.34 -0.99 -14.40
N LYS A 103 -8.28 -0.88 -13.44
CA LYS A 103 -9.17 -1.99 -13.11
C LYS A 103 -9.96 -2.50 -14.31
N GLY A 104 -10.44 -1.61 -15.19
CA GLY A 104 -11.18 -2.01 -16.38
C GLY A 104 -10.32 -2.81 -17.38
N LYS A 105 -9.02 -2.48 -17.48
CA LYS A 105 -8.09 -3.28 -18.31
C LYS A 105 -7.71 -4.60 -17.65
N GLN A 106 -7.68 -4.65 -16.33
CA GLN A 106 -7.50 -5.90 -15.60
C GLN A 106 -8.69 -6.84 -15.80
N ASP A 107 -9.91 -6.31 -15.89
CA ASP A 107 -11.13 -7.11 -16.13
C ASP A 107 -11.10 -7.84 -17.48
N LEU A 108 -10.39 -7.31 -18.49
CA LEU A 108 -10.21 -7.99 -19.78
C LEU A 108 -9.43 -9.32 -19.69
N LEU A 109 -8.70 -9.54 -18.60
CA LEU A 109 -8.00 -10.81 -18.37
C LEU A 109 -8.93 -11.90 -17.82
N LEU A 110 -10.04 -11.53 -17.17
CA LEU A 110 -10.89 -12.47 -16.43
C LEU A 110 -11.49 -13.57 -17.33
N PRO A 111 -12.10 -13.28 -18.49
CA PRO A 111 -12.64 -14.32 -19.36
C PRO A 111 -11.58 -15.36 -19.74
N HIS A 112 -10.37 -14.91 -20.08
CA HIS A 112 -9.28 -15.81 -20.46
C HIS A 112 -8.77 -16.68 -19.33
N LEU A 113 -8.74 -16.13 -18.08
CA LEU A 113 -8.37 -16.89 -16.89
C LEU A 113 -9.45 -17.88 -16.48
N GLU A 114 -10.72 -17.58 -16.71
CA GLU A 114 -11.86 -18.45 -16.44
C GLU A 114 -11.95 -19.61 -17.44
N ASN A 115 -11.78 -19.32 -18.72
CA ASN A 115 -11.83 -20.30 -19.78
C ASN A 115 -10.57 -21.18 -19.85
N GLY A 116 -9.45 -20.74 -19.20
CA GLY A 116 -8.16 -21.41 -19.36
C GLY A 116 -7.52 -21.21 -20.73
N ASP A 117 -7.83 -20.11 -21.41
CA ASP A 117 -7.30 -19.78 -22.73
C ASP A 117 -5.78 -19.68 -22.70
N PHE A 118 -5.23 -19.15 -21.63
CA PHE A 118 -3.80 -19.12 -21.31
C PHE A 118 -3.58 -19.02 -19.77
N TYR A 119 -2.34 -19.26 -19.33
CA TYR A 119 -1.93 -19.08 -17.94
C TYR A 119 -1.20 -17.75 -17.77
N LEU A 120 -1.64 -16.95 -16.80
CA LEU A 120 -1.06 -15.64 -16.52
C LEU A 120 0.08 -15.74 -15.50
N ILE A 121 1.22 -15.11 -15.81
CA ILE A 121 2.25 -14.82 -14.83
C ILE A 121 2.40 -13.30 -14.71
N GLY A 122 1.72 -12.69 -13.73
CA GLY A 122 1.84 -11.27 -13.43
C GLY A 122 3.12 -10.98 -12.62
N CYS A 123 3.77 -9.84 -12.92
CA CYS A 123 4.85 -9.31 -12.09
C CYS A 123 4.48 -7.91 -11.60
N THR A 124 4.72 -7.60 -10.33
CA THR A 124 4.41 -6.29 -9.76
C THR A 124 5.33 -5.95 -8.59
N THR A 125 5.64 -4.66 -8.43
CA THR A 125 6.29 -4.12 -7.22
C THR A 125 5.27 -3.64 -6.19
N ALA A 126 4.00 -3.47 -6.58
CA ALA A 126 2.95 -3.02 -5.69
C ALA A 126 2.27 -4.19 -4.96
N ASN A 127 1.75 -3.92 -3.75
CA ASN A 127 0.98 -4.92 -3.01
C ASN A 127 -0.26 -5.37 -3.81
N PRO A 128 -0.36 -6.65 -4.18
CA PRO A 128 -1.46 -7.16 -5.02
C PRO A 128 -2.83 -7.08 -4.34
N LEU A 129 -2.88 -7.06 -3.00
CA LEU A 129 -4.14 -6.93 -2.26
C LEU A 129 -4.81 -5.57 -2.50
N ILE A 130 -4.04 -4.55 -2.85
CA ILE A 130 -4.52 -3.18 -3.11
C ILE A 130 -4.60 -2.91 -4.61
N SER A 131 -3.59 -3.35 -5.36
CA SER A 131 -3.38 -2.95 -6.75
C SER A 131 -4.08 -3.83 -7.78
N LEU A 132 -4.45 -5.07 -7.42
CA LEU A 132 -5.11 -5.99 -8.32
C LEU A 132 -6.60 -6.17 -7.99
N ASN A 133 -7.39 -6.39 -9.03
CA ASN A 133 -8.80 -6.75 -8.92
C ASN A 133 -8.95 -8.04 -8.06
N PRO A 134 -9.88 -8.09 -7.09
CA PRO A 134 -10.17 -9.29 -6.31
C PRO A 134 -10.40 -10.54 -7.15
N ALA A 135 -11.06 -10.40 -8.31
CA ALA A 135 -11.35 -11.51 -9.21
C ALA A 135 -10.08 -12.12 -9.85
N ILE A 136 -9.05 -11.31 -10.17
CA ILE A 136 -7.74 -11.82 -10.60
C ILE A 136 -7.02 -12.51 -9.45
N ARG A 137 -7.05 -11.91 -8.26
CA ARG A 137 -6.38 -12.49 -7.07
C ARG A 137 -6.92 -13.85 -6.69
N SER A 138 -8.22 -14.07 -6.83
CA SER A 138 -8.85 -15.38 -6.54
C SER A 138 -8.47 -16.47 -7.55
N ARG A 139 -8.04 -16.10 -8.75
CA ARG A 139 -7.65 -17.02 -9.84
C ARG A 139 -6.15 -17.20 -9.99
N CYS A 140 -5.35 -16.40 -9.28
CA CYS A 140 -3.88 -16.45 -9.36
C CYS A 140 -3.28 -16.79 -7.99
N ARG A 141 -2.23 -17.60 -7.98
CA ARG A 141 -1.42 -17.80 -6.78
C ARG A 141 -0.49 -16.62 -6.57
N LEU A 142 -0.58 -15.97 -5.44
CA LEU A 142 0.31 -14.86 -5.07
C LEU A 142 1.61 -15.41 -4.48
N LEU A 143 2.75 -14.97 -5.01
CA LEU A 143 4.09 -15.40 -4.62
C LEU A 143 4.95 -14.17 -4.31
N GLU A 144 5.28 -14.00 -3.05
CA GLU A 144 6.07 -12.87 -2.57
C GLU A 144 7.56 -13.12 -2.77
N THR A 145 8.24 -12.20 -3.45
CA THR A 145 9.71 -12.20 -3.57
C THR A 145 10.29 -11.33 -2.45
N GLU A 146 11.23 -11.91 -1.71
CA GLU A 146 11.94 -11.25 -0.61
C GLU A 146 13.16 -10.45 -1.14
N SER A 147 13.54 -9.36 -0.45
CA SER A 147 14.80 -8.67 -0.71
C SER A 147 15.96 -9.63 -0.54
N LEU A 148 16.93 -9.54 -1.45
CA LEU A 148 18.08 -10.43 -1.42
C LEU A 148 19.07 -10.00 -0.34
N LYS A 149 19.66 -10.99 0.33
CA LYS A 149 20.69 -10.72 1.34
C LYS A 149 22.01 -10.32 0.67
N PRO A 150 22.85 -9.51 1.34
CA PRO A 150 24.17 -9.14 0.80
C PRO A 150 24.99 -10.34 0.34
N GLU A 151 24.96 -11.44 1.08
CA GLU A 151 25.71 -12.66 0.74
C GLU A 151 25.21 -13.31 -0.56
N GLU A 152 23.91 -13.23 -0.83
CA GLU A 152 23.31 -13.72 -2.08
C GLU A 152 23.70 -12.83 -3.26
N ILE A 153 23.74 -11.52 -3.05
CA ILE A 153 24.22 -10.56 -4.06
C ILE A 153 25.72 -10.79 -4.35
N GLU A 154 26.55 -10.99 -3.33
CA GLU A 154 27.98 -11.30 -3.50
C GLU A 154 28.17 -12.55 -4.39
N VAL A 155 27.41 -13.61 -4.18
CA VAL A 155 27.44 -14.79 -5.03
C VAL A 155 27.16 -14.43 -6.49
N GLY A 156 26.16 -13.58 -6.74
CA GLY A 156 25.82 -13.12 -8.08
C GLY A 156 26.88 -12.26 -8.72
N LEU A 157 27.47 -11.32 -7.98
CA LEU A 157 28.56 -10.46 -8.45
C LEU A 157 29.81 -11.30 -8.80
N ASN A 158 30.19 -12.25 -7.95
CA ASN A 158 31.31 -13.16 -8.23
C ASN A 158 31.06 -14.05 -9.46
N ARG A 159 29.84 -14.58 -9.64
CA ARG A 159 29.46 -15.26 -10.87
C ARG A 159 29.53 -14.35 -12.10
N ALA A 160 29.25 -13.06 -11.96
CA ALA A 160 29.32 -12.10 -13.07
C ALA A 160 30.78 -11.80 -13.43
N LEU A 161 31.69 -11.76 -12.48
CA LEU A 161 33.14 -11.59 -12.74
C LEU A 161 33.69 -12.75 -13.59
N THR A 162 33.34 -13.99 -13.27
CA THR A 162 33.91 -15.19 -13.89
C THR A 162 33.23 -15.61 -15.19
N SER A 163 31.93 -15.35 -15.32
CA SER A 163 31.12 -15.85 -16.43
C SER A 163 31.51 -15.22 -17.79
N PRO A 164 31.53 -16.00 -18.89
CA PRO A 164 31.68 -15.45 -20.26
C PRO A 164 30.59 -14.44 -20.65
N LYS A 165 29.37 -14.62 -20.16
CA LYS A 165 28.25 -13.63 -20.32
C LYS A 165 28.41 -12.43 -19.38
N GLY A 166 29.38 -12.44 -18.47
CA GLY A 166 29.68 -11.39 -17.53
C GLY A 166 30.93 -10.58 -17.93
N LEU A 167 31.92 -10.52 -17.04
CA LEU A 167 33.19 -9.84 -17.25
C LEU A 167 34.34 -10.80 -17.66
N ALA A 168 34.07 -12.11 -17.79
CA ALA A 168 34.95 -13.14 -18.31
C ALA A 168 36.36 -13.15 -17.66
N ASN A 169 36.47 -12.94 -16.36
CA ASN A 169 37.72 -12.79 -15.60
C ASN A 169 38.64 -11.64 -16.06
N GLN A 170 38.13 -10.68 -16.83
CA GLN A 170 38.89 -9.55 -17.34
C GLN A 170 39.02 -8.40 -16.32
N ARG A 171 38.52 -8.57 -15.12
CA ARG A 171 38.48 -7.58 -14.04
C ARG A 171 38.74 -8.25 -12.70
N GLN A 172 39.54 -7.63 -11.90
CA GLN A 172 39.86 -8.12 -10.54
C GLN A 172 39.35 -7.13 -9.51
N PHE A 173 38.66 -7.66 -8.50
CA PHE A 173 38.16 -6.88 -7.38
C PHE A 173 38.66 -7.46 -6.06
N ALA A 174 39.00 -6.59 -5.12
CA ALA A 174 39.21 -6.98 -3.74
C ALA A 174 37.91 -7.52 -3.13
N LYS A 175 38.01 -8.48 -2.21
CA LYS A 175 36.82 -9.12 -1.59
C LYS A 175 35.90 -8.11 -0.88
N ASP A 176 36.50 -7.16 -0.18
CA ASP A 176 35.79 -6.09 0.54
C ASP A 176 35.11 -5.09 -0.41
N ALA A 177 35.64 -4.89 -1.62
CA ALA A 177 35.00 -4.10 -2.67
C ALA A 177 33.70 -4.75 -3.17
N ILE A 178 33.71 -6.09 -3.39
CA ILE A 178 32.50 -6.83 -3.78
C ILE A 178 31.49 -6.86 -2.65
N ALA A 179 31.91 -7.09 -1.40
CA ALA A 179 31.05 -7.04 -0.22
C ALA A 179 30.39 -5.64 -0.05
N TYR A 180 31.16 -4.58 -0.32
CA TYR A 180 30.61 -3.23 -0.31
C TYR A 180 29.55 -3.01 -1.39
N LEU A 181 29.80 -3.43 -2.65
CA LEU A 181 28.81 -3.34 -3.73
C LEU A 181 27.52 -4.11 -3.39
N ALA A 182 27.67 -5.31 -2.83
CA ALA A 182 26.54 -6.11 -2.37
C ALA A 182 25.74 -5.40 -1.28
N LYS A 183 26.41 -4.83 -0.29
CA LYS A 183 25.79 -4.09 0.81
C LYS A 183 25.04 -2.86 0.33
N ILE A 184 25.62 -2.06 -0.56
CA ILE A 184 24.98 -0.83 -1.06
C ILE A 184 23.84 -1.10 -2.04
N SER A 185 23.74 -2.31 -2.57
CA SER A 185 22.65 -2.67 -3.50
C SER A 185 21.30 -2.85 -2.81
N ALA A 186 21.26 -2.95 -1.47
CA ALA A 186 20.03 -3.09 -0.69
C ALA A 186 19.08 -4.19 -1.23
N GLY A 187 19.64 -5.30 -1.76
CA GLY A 187 18.86 -6.42 -2.29
C GLY A 187 18.45 -6.32 -3.76
N ASP A 188 18.86 -5.26 -4.47
CA ASP A 188 18.59 -5.08 -5.91
C ASP A 188 19.77 -5.53 -6.78
N PHE A 189 19.62 -6.68 -7.46
CA PHE A 189 20.62 -7.19 -8.40
C PHE A 189 20.86 -6.28 -9.61
N ARG A 190 19.86 -5.58 -10.08
CA ARG A 190 20.03 -4.68 -11.24
C ARG A 190 20.95 -3.52 -10.87
N PHE A 191 20.71 -2.95 -9.69
CA PHE A 191 21.59 -1.91 -9.16
C PHE A 191 23.01 -2.47 -8.93
N ALA A 192 23.15 -3.63 -8.28
CA ALA A 192 24.46 -4.25 -8.01
C ALA A 192 25.27 -4.48 -9.29
N TYR A 193 24.65 -5.03 -10.35
CA TYR A 193 25.31 -5.25 -11.63
C TYR A 193 25.70 -3.95 -12.33
N ASN A 194 24.85 -2.92 -12.27
CA ASN A 194 25.18 -1.61 -12.86
C ASN A 194 26.36 -0.96 -12.14
N GLN A 195 26.44 -1.06 -10.80
CA GLN A 195 27.58 -0.55 -10.05
C GLN A 195 28.85 -1.35 -10.35
N LEU A 196 28.76 -2.69 -10.36
CA LEU A 196 29.90 -3.54 -10.73
C LEU A 196 30.44 -3.18 -12.13
N GLU A 197 29.56 -3.00 -13.10
CA GLU A 197 29.90 -2.66 -14.48
C GLU A 197 30.57 -1.28 -14.57
N ALA A 198 29.99 -0.28 -13.90
CA ALA A 198 30.54 1.08 -13.86
C ALA A 198 31.93 1.10 -13.27
N VAL A 199 32.12 0.48 -12.11
CA VAL A 199 33.44 0.40 -11.44
C VAL A 199 34.46 -0.40 -12.30
N ALA A 200 34.05 -1.55 -12.85
CA ALA A 200 34.88 -2.40 -13.66
C ALA A 200 35.44 -1.70 -14.90
N PHE A 201 34.67 -0.85 -15.55
CA PHE A 201 35.08 -0.15 -16.76
C PHE A 201 35.79 1.18 -16.50
N SER A 202 35.87 1.64 -15.25
CA SER A 202 36.62 2.85 -14.87
C SER A 202 38.14 2.59 -14.72
N TYR A 203 38.54 1.32 -14.67
CA TYR A 203 39.96 0.93 -14.48
C TYR A 203 40.46 0.01 -15.60
N SER A 204 41.79 -0.14 -15.74
CA SER A 204 42.42 -1.05 -16.70
C SER A 204 42.13 -2.52 -16.35
N LYS A 205 42.35 -3.43 -17.33
CA LYS A 205 42.02 -4.87 -17.16
C LYS A 205 42.86 -5.56 -16.09
N ASP A 206 44.12 -5.16 -15.92
CA ASP A 206 45.04 -5.82 -15.00
C ASP A 206 45.08 -5.17 -13.61
N HIS A 207 44.21 -4.18 -13.38
CA HIS A 207 44.17 -3.47 -12.12
C HIS A 207 43.30 -4.21 -11.09
N LEU A 208 43.82 -4.40 -9.87
CA LEU A 208 43.05 -4.88 -8.74
C LEU A 208 42.28 -3.73 -8.10
N ILE A 209 41.00 -3.68 -8.33
CA ILE A 209 40.12 -2.62 -7.85
C ILE A 209 39.90 -2.77 -6.34
N THR A 210 40.28 -1.76 -5.58
CA THR A 210 40.21 -1.71 -4.13
C THR A 210 38.83 -1.22 -3.63
N LEU A 211 38.61 -1.34 -2.31
CA LEU A 211 37.38 -0.81 -1.66
C LEU A 211 37.28 0.71 -1.82
N ASP A 212 38.37 1.46 -1.65
CA ASP A 212 38.31 2.92 -1.68
C ASP A 212 38.04 3.44 -3.09
N GLU A 213 38.64 2.85 -4.10
CA GLU A 213 38.36 3.11 -5.51
C GLU A 213 36.90 2.77 -5.87
N THR A 214 36.38 1.68 -5.30
CA THR A 214 34.96 1.30 -5.47
C THR A 214 34.02 2.31 -4.85
N LYS A 215 34.34 2.85 -3.66
CA LYS A 215 33.56 3.91 -3.01
C LYS A 215 33.58 5.23 -3.76
N GLU A 216 34.63 5.53 -4.46
CA GLU A 216 34.78 6.75 -5.24
C GLU A 216 33.85 6.74 -6.47
N ILE A 217 33.76 5.60 -7.17
CA ILE A 217 33.00 5.44 -8.41
C ILE A 217 31.55 5.02 -8.14
N ALA A 218 31.34 4.11 -7.19
CA ALA A 218 30.03 3.58 -6.93
C ALA A 218 29.10 4.68 -6.41
N ASN A 219 27.99 4.85 -7.06
CA ASN A 219 26.95 5.74 -6.59
C ASN A 219 26.52 5.32 -5.17
N ARG A 220 26.32 6.31 -4.31
CA ARG A 220 25.67 6.03 -3.02
C ARG A 220 24.32 5.37 -3.30
N PRO A 221 23.94 4.37 -2.49
CA PRO A 221 22.67 3.72 -2.69
C PRO A 221 21.61 4.78 -2.79
N ASN A 222 20.81 4.69 -3.82
CA ASN A 222 19.59 5.44 -3.88
C ASN A 222 18.65 4.80 -2.85
N TYR A 223 18.75 5.20 -1.57
CA TYR A 223 17.75 4.84 -0.53
C TYR A 223 16.34 5.24 -0.95
N LEU A 224 16.23 5.94 -2.09
CA LEU A 224 14.98 6.31 -2.76
C LEU A 224 14.25 5.11 -3.41
N SER A 225 14.90 3.95 -3.60
CA SER A 225 14.25 2.84 -4.30
C SER A 225 13.55 1.84 -3.36
N ASP A 226 13.72 1.96 -2.05
CA ASP A 226 13.09 1.04 -1.09
C ASP A 226 11.85 1.65 -0.44
N LYS A 227 10.97 2.25 -1.27
CA LYS A 227 9.66 2.75 -0.83
C LYS A 227 8.72 1.64 -0.33
N ASP A 228 9.07 0.39 -0.62
CA ASP A 228 8.25 -0.80 -0.31
C ASP A 228 9.02 -1.82 0.57
N GLY A 229 10.19 -1.47 1.12
CA GLY A 229 10.96 -2.37 2.01
C GLY A 229 10.48 -2.32 3.47
N ASP A 230 10.73 -3.40 4.21
CA ASP A 230 10.35 -3.51 5.64
C ASP A 230 10.89 -2.33 6.47
N GLU A 231 12.10 -1.83 6.19
CA GLU A 231 12.68 -0.67 6.88
C GLU A 231 11.90 0.63 6.62
N HIS A 232 11.33 0.81 5.42
CA HIS A 232 10.46 1.95 5.12
C HIS A 232 9.16 1.87 5.94
N TYR A 233 8.51 0.68 5.96
CA TYR A 233 7.30 0.47 6.76
C TYR A 233 7.56 0.64 8.25
N ASP A 234 8.71 0.17 8.75
CA ASP A 234 9.14 0.38 10.13
C ASP A 234 9.36 1.86 10.44
N THR A 235 9.99 2.59 9.53
CA THR A 235 10.22 4.04 9.64
C THR A 235 8.87 4.80 9.67
N VAL A 236 7.94 4.47 8.78
CA VAL A 236 6.58 5.03 8.75
C VAL A 236 5.81 4.69 10.03
N SER A 237 5.95 3.47 10.53
CA SER A 237 5.33 3.04 11.79
C SER A 237 5.91 3.79 12.99
N ALA A 238 7.23 3.94 13.06
CA ALA A 238 7.91 4.71 14.10
C ALA A 238 7.51 6.20 14.05
N PHE A 239 7.43 6.78 12.86
CA PHE A 239 6.96 8.14 12.64
C PHE A 239 5.56 8.37 13.23
N GLN A 240 4.60 7.50 12.89
CA GLN A 240 3.25 7.58 13.44
C GLN A 240 3.23 7.43 14.96
N LYS A 241 3.95 6.44 15.49
CA LYS A 241 4.01 6.17 16.93
C LYS A 241 4.64 7.32 17.72
N SER A 242 5.65 7.99 17.16
CA SER A 242 6.27 9.17 17.78
C SER A 242 5.30 10.34 17.87
N ILE A 243 4.51 10.63 16.82
CA ILE A 243 3.47 11.66 16.85
C ILE A 243 2.39 11.29 17.89
N ARG A 244 1.93 10.02 17.90
CA ARG A 244 0.94 9.52 18.86
C ARG A 244 1.45 9.61 20.30
N GLY A 245 2.73 9.30 20.51
CA GLY A 245 3.40 9.38 21.81
C GLY A 245 3.76 10.79 22.26
N SER A 246 3.48 11.82 21.45
CA SER A 246 3.86 13.22 21.69
C SER A 246 5.39 13.42 21.80
N GLU A 247 6.17 12.53 21.18
CA GLU A 247 7.63 12.63 21.10
C GLU A 247 8.03 13.39 19.84
N VAL A 248 8.20 14.69 19.98
CA VAL A 248 8.37 15.62 18.85
C VAL A 248 9.72 15.43 18.15
N ASP A 249 10.79 15.22 18.92
CA ASP A 249 12.13 15.08 18.35
C ASP A 249 12.27 13.79 17.54
N ALA A 250 11.72 12.67 18.05
CA ALA A 250 11.65 11.43 17.29
C ALA A 250 10.76 11.58 16.05
N ALA A 251 9.62 12.28 16.14
CA ALA A 251 8.75 12.51 14.99
C ALA A 251 9.48 13.31 13.89
N ILE A 252 10.22 14.35 14.25
CA ILE A 252 11.02 15.13 13.29
C ILE A 252 12.18 14.31 12.73
N TYR A 253 12.85 13.49 13.54
CA TYR A 253 13.90 12.59 13.07
C TYR A 253 13.41 11.62 11.99
N TYR A 254 12.27 10.93 12.25
CA TYR A 254 11.68 10.02 11.28
C TYR A 254 11.12 10.74 10.06
N LEU A 255 10.56 11.96 10.22
CA LEU A 255 10.20 12.82 9.08
C LEU A 255 11.39 13.08 8.18
N ALA A 256 12.53 13.51 8.75
CA ALA A 256 13.76 13.79 7.99
C ALA A 256 14.26 12.54 7.25
N LYS A 257 14.19 11.36 7.89
CA LYS A 257 14.53 10.08 7.26
C LYS A 257 13.61 9.77 6.07
N LEU A 258 12.30 9.97 6.22
CA LEU A 258 11.30 9.78 5.15
C LEU A 258 11.46 10.81 4.01
N ILE A 259 11.75 12.08 4.30
CA ILE A 259 12.04 13.09 3.27
C ILE A 259 13.28 12.69 2.48
N LYS A 260 14.35 12.22 3.16
CA LYS A 260 15.55 11.74 2.50
C LYS A 260 15.31 10.53 1.59
N SER A 261 14.31 9.70 1.88
CA SER A 261 13.89 8.61 0.99
C SER A 261 13.08 9.07 -0.22
N GLY A 262 12.69 10.35 -0.29
CA GLY A 262 11.94 10.94 -1.41
C GLY A 262 10.48 10.52 -1.50
N ASP A 263 9.92 9.89 -0.47
CA ASP A 263 8.53 9.43 -0.47
C ASP A 263 7.56 10.49 0.05
N LEU A 264 7.48 11.62 -0.67
CA LEU A 264 6.61 12.73 -0.31
C LEU A 264 5.12 12.31 -0.22
N GLU A 265 4.64 11.52 -1.16
CA GLU A 265 3.23 11.09 -1.17
C GLU A 265 2.90 10.12 -0.03
N GLY A 266 3.83 9.24 0.34
CA GLY A 266 3.70 8.36 1.51
C GLY A 266 3.64 9.14 2.82
N ILE A 267 4.51 10.15 2.98
CA ILE A 267 4.49 11.07 4.13
C ILE A 267 3.14 11.79 4.21
N ILE A 268 2.70 12.42 3.13
CA ILE A 268 1.44 13.18 3.05
C ILE A 268 0.25 12.27 3.38
N ARG A 269 0.19 11.09 2.78
CA ARG A 269 -0.87 10.11 3.05
C ARG A 269 -0.91 9.74 4.54
N ARG A 270 0.25 9.45 5.13
CA ARG A 270 0.34 9.05 6.53
C ARG A 270 -0.03 10.17 7.49
N LEU A 271 0.44 11.39 7.25
CA LEU A 271 0.09 12.55 8.08
C LEU A 271 -1.42 12.81 8.11
N ARG A 272 -2.09 12.73 6.97
CA ARG A 272 -3.55 12.87 6.88
C ARG A 272 -4.27 11.79 7.70
N VAL A 273 -3.80 10.54 7.65
CA VAL A 273 -4.38 9.47 8.47
C VAL A 273 -4.17 9.76 9.96
N ILE A 274 -2.94 10.11 10.38
CA ILE A 274 -2.61 10.44 11.77
C ILE A 274 -3.48 11.59 12.29
N ALA A 275 -3.65 12.64 11.51
CA ALA A 275 -4.42 13.82 11.88
C ALA A 275 -5.88 13.45 12.25
N TYR A 276 -6.54 12.60 11.45
CA TYR A 276 -7.91 12.15 11.74
C TYR A 276 -7.98 11.01 12.76
N GLU A 277 -7.01 10.09 12.75
CA GLU A 277 -7.00 8.91 13.62
C GLU A 277 -6.61 9.24 15.06
N ASP A 278 -5.50 9.98 15.23
CA ASP A 278 -4.86 10.17 16.55
C ASP A 278 -5.18 11.52 17.18
N ILE A 279 -5.44 12.58 16.39
CA ILE A 279 -5.79 13.92 16.87
C ILE A 279 -7.30 14.13 16.85
N GLY A 280 -7.92 13.95 15.68
CA GLY A 280 -9.36 13.98 15.51
C GLY A 280 -10.04 15.19 16.17
N LEU A 281 -11.03 14.91 17.01
CA LEU A 281 -11.84 15.92 17.69
C LEU A 281 -11.11 16.65 18.82
N ALA A 282 -9.94 16.16 19.27
CA ALA A 282 -9.18 16.85 20.30
C ALA A 282 -8.63 18.21 19.82
N ASN A 283 -8.23 18.32 18.55
CA ASN A 283 -7.76 19.55 17.94
C ASN A 283 -8.08 19.59 16.42
N PRO A 284 -9.33 19.83 16.01
CA PRO A 284 -9.73 19.84 14.62
C PRO A 284 -9.04 20.92 13.79
N GLN A 285 -8.61 22.01 14.41
CA GLN A 285 -7.85 23.04 13.72
C GLN A 285 -6.46 22.56 13.28
N ALA A 286 -5.79 21.72 14.09
CA ALA A 286 -4.54 21.10 13.67
C ALA A 286 -4.76 20.09 12.52
N VAL A 287 -5.89 19.38 12.51
CA VAL A 287 -6.27 18.49 11.41
C VAL A 287 -6.43 19.27 10.10
N ASP A 288 -7.10 20.42 10.14
CA ASP A 288 -7.29 21.29 8.98
C ASP A 288 -5.96 21.89 8.50
N ARG A 289 -5.13 22.42 9.40
CA ARG A 289 -3.78 22.92 9.06
C ARG A 289 -2.89 21.83 8.47
N CYS A 290 -2.99 20.60 8.96
CA CYS A 290 -2.28 19.47 8.38
C CYS A 290 -2.66 19.26 6.90
N TYR A 291 -3.94 19.37 6.56
CA TYR A 291 -4.38 19.28 5.17
C TYR A 291 -3.72 20.34 4.31
N HIS A 292 -3.74 21.61 4.74
CA HIS A 292 -3.14 22.73 4.01
C HIS A 292 -1.61 22.59 3.88
N ALA A 293 -0.93 22.21 4.97
CA ALA A 293 0.52 21.97 4.94
C ALA A 293 0.90 20.85 3.95
N CYS A 294 0.10 19.79 3.88
CA CYS A 294 0.28 18.71 2.91
C CYS A 294 0.09 19.19 1.46
N GLN A 295 -0.84 20.11 1.21
CA GLN A 295 -1.04 20.68 -0.13
C GLN A 295 0.16 21.54 -0.53
N VAL A 296 0.60 22.47 0.35
CA VAL A 296 1.79 23.29 0.11
C VAL A 296 3.02 22.41 -0.13
N ALA A 297 3.22 21.35 0.68
CA ALA A 297 4.35 20.43 0.51
C ALA A 297 4.35 19.77 -0.88
N ARG A 298 3.17 19.41 -1.40
CA ARG A 298 3.03 18.83 -2.74
C ARG A 298 3.32 19.84 -3.85
N GLU A 299 2.93 21.10 -3.67
CA GLU A 299 3.14 22.17 -4.64
C GLU A 299 4.60 22.58 -4.75
N VAL A 300 5.31 22.70 -3.61
CA VAL A 300 6.71 23.13 -3.61
C VAL A 300 7.69 21.98 -3.86
N GLY A 301 7.32 20.74 -3.50
CA GLY A 301 8.19 19.57 -3.67
C GLY A 301 9.38 19.52 -2.69
N ILE A 302 10.18 18.45 -2.79
CA ILE A 302 11.41 18.30 -2.00
C ILE A 302 12.54 19.11 -2.70
N PRO A 303 13.39 19.84 -1.97
CA PRO A 303 13.55 19.82 -0.49
C PRO A 303 12.64 20.77 0.31
N GLU A 304 12.00 21.77 -0.30
CA GLU A 304 11.25 22.83 0.36
C GLU A 304 10.02 22.31 1.13
N ALA A 305 9.46 21.18 0.72
CA ALA A 305 8.38 20.49 1.41
C ALA A 305 8.69 20.17 2.88
N ALA A 306 9.98 20.10 3.25
CA ALA A 306 10.41 19.88 4.63
C ALA A 306 9.83 20.93 5.60
N LEU A 307 9.67 22.17 5.18
CA LEU A 307 9.21 23.27 6.04
C LEU A 307 7.73 23.11 6.45
N PRO A 308 6.76 23.03 5.51
CA PRO A 308 5.35 22.82 5.89
C PRO A 308 5.12 21.48 6.57
N LEU A 309 5.89 20.43 6.21
CA LEU A 309 5.78 19.13 6.86
C LEU A 309 6.29 19.16 8.32
N SER A 310 7.42 19.81 8.61
CA SER A 310 7.94 19.93 9.97
C SER A 310 6.99 20.74 10.85
N PHE A 311 6.43 21.84 10.33
CA PHE A 311 5.43 22.63 11.04
C PHE A 311 4.24 21.77 11.49
N THR A 312 3.63 21.03 10.58
CA THR A 312 2.46 20.21 10.91
C THR A 312 2.80 19.02 11.80
N VAL A 313 3.94 18.37 11.60
CA VAL A 313 4.41 17.27 12.47
C VAL A 313 4.58 17.73 13.91
N THR A 314 5.22 18.88 14.10
CA THR A 314 5.40 19.48 15.44
C THR A 314 4.04 19.77 16.08
N GLU A 315 3.12 20.38 15.36
CA GLU A 315 1.79 20.69 15.87
C GLU A 315 1.00 19.44 16.22
N LEU A 316 0.99 18.42 15.34
CA LEU A 316 0.29 17.15 15.61
C LEU A 316 0.91 16.41 16.80
N ALA A 317 2.26 16.38 16.91
CA ALA A 317 2.94 15.74 18.04
C ALA A 317 2.58 16.40 19.38
N LEU A 318 2.48 17.72 19.43
CA LEU A 318 2.15 18.48 20.63
C LEU A 318 0.64 18.66 20.90
N SER A 319 -0.21 18.30 19.95
CA SER A 319 -1.67 18.35 20.10
C SER A 319 -2.18 17.29 21.07
N PRO A 320 -3.28 17.56 21.80
CA PRO A 320 -3.97 16.50 22.55
C PRO A 320 -4.46 15.42 21.58
N LYS A 321 -4.51 14.18 22.08
CA LYS A 321 -4.86 13.00 21.28
C LYS A 321 -6.27 12.51 21.61
N SER A 322 -7.09 12.24 20.56
CA SER A 322 -8.38 11.57 20.70
C SER A 322 -8.64 10.63 19.52
N ARG A 323 -8.81 9.37 19.84
CA ARG A 323 -9.23 8.33 18.88
C ARG A 323 -10.73 8.06 18.94
N GLY A 324 -11.51 8.91 19.62
CA GLY A 324 -12.93 8.65 19.84
C GLY A 324 -13.71 8.39 18.55
N SER A 325 -13.54 9.21 17.52
CA SER A 325 -14.20 9.03 16.22
C SER A 325 -13.65 7.84 15.43
N ALA A 326 -12.33 7.60 15.47
CA ALA A 326 -11.69 6.47 14.77
C ALA A 326 -12.14 5.14 15.39
N ASN A 327 -12.14 5.03 16.72
CA ASN A 327 -12.60 3.83 17.42
C ASN A 327 -14.09 3.57 17.16
N ALA A 328 -14.91 4.62 17.10
CA ALA A 328 -16.35 4.49 16.86
C ALA A 328 -16.65 3.82 15.52
N ILE A 329 -15.99 4.25 14.44
CA ILE A 329 -16.20 3.63 13.12
C ILE A 329 -15.60 2.22 13.03
N GLU A 330 -14.49 1.95 13.71
CA GLU A 330 -13.87 0.63 13.77
C GLU A 330 -14.79 -0.37 14.49
N GLN A 331 -15.34 0.00 15.64
CA GLN A 331 -16.34 -0.80 16.37
C GLN A 331 -17.59 -1.02 15.53
N ALA A 332 -18.14 0.03 14.90
CA ALA A 332 -19.30 -0.11 14.05
C ALA A 332 -19.08 -1.09 12.89
N ARG A 333 -17.89 -1.07 12.28
CA ARG A 333 -17.52 -2.01 11.20
C ARG A 333 -17.40 -3.46 11.69
N THR A 334 -16.97 -3.66 12.92
CA THR A 334 -16.89 -5.01 13.52
C THR A 334 -18.28 -5.58 13.86
N GLU A 335 -19.22 -4.70 14.24
CA GLU A 335 -20.61 -5.09 14.53
C GLU A 335 -21.48 -5.30 13.28
N LEU A 336 -21.00 -4.89 12.11
CA LEU A 336 -21.70 -5.17 10.86
C LEU A 336 -21.60 -6.65 10.53
N ASP A 337 -22.74 -7.29 10.44
CA ASP A 337 -22.93 -8.64 9.89
C ASP A 337 -23.54 -8.55 8.46
N ASP A 338 -23.57 -9.68 7.76
CA ASP A 338 -24.16 -9.77 6.41
C ASP A 338 -25.70 -9.82 6.43
N SER A 339 -26.33 -9.60 7.60
CA SER A 339 -27.77 -9.64 7.74
C SER A 339 -28.41 -8.40 7.11
N PRO A 340 -29.58 -8.53 6.47
CA PRO A 340 -30.31 -7.38 5.96
C PRO A 340 -30.68 -6.41 7.09
N VAL A 341 -30.30 -5.14 6.92
CA VAL A 341 -30.61 -4.09 7.89
C VAL A 341 -32.00 -3.51 7.60
N HIS A 342 -32.92 -3.62 8.56
CA HIS A 342 -34.25 -3.02 8.48
C HIS A 342 -34.20 -1.58 9.02
N VAL A 343 -34.08 -0.61 8.08
CA VAL A 343 -34.21 0.81 8.43
C VAL A 343 -35.64 1.13 8.84
N ARG A 344 -35.80 1.83 9.96
CA ARG A 344 -37.12 2.20 10.49
C ARG A 344 -37.92 3.02 9.47
N ASN A 345 -39.25 2.82 9.42
CA ASN A 345 -40.13 3.40 8.40
C ASN A 345 -39.95 4.92 8.29
N TYR A 346 -39.97 5.63 9.42
CA TYR A 346 -39.84 7.10 9.44
C TYR A 346 -38.44 7.62 9.02
N LEU A 347 -37.42 6.77 8.87
CA LEU A 347 -36.08 7.13 8.36
C LEU A 347 -35.94 6.84 6.86
N ARG A 348 -36.88 6.17 6.22
CA ARG A 348 -36.79 5.82 4.80
C ARG A 348 -37.09 7.03 3.92
N LEU A 349 -36.41 7.14 2.79
CA LEU A 349 -36.68 8.17 1.78
C LEU A 349 -38.05 8.03 1.15
N LYS A 350 -38.51 6.77 0.93
CA LYS A 350 -39.84 6.46 0.46
C LYS A 350 -40.60 5.78 1.60
N THR A 351 -41.59 6.45 2.15
CA THR A 351 -42.50 5.87 3.13
C THR A 351 -43.54 5.03 2.40
N TYR A 352 -43.54 3.73 2.65
CA TYR A 352 -44.58 2.82 2.22
C TYR A 352 -45.71 2.92 3.26
N GLY A 353 -46.70 3.76 3.02
CA GLY A 353 -47.85 3.93 3.89
C GLY A 353 -48.44 5.33 3.83
N THR A 354 -49.71 5.44 4.12
CA THR A 354 -50.44 6.72 4.14
C THR A 354 -50.46 7.35 5.55
N ASP A 355 -50.00 6.64 6.60
CA ASP A 355 -50.01 7.17 7.96
C ASP A 355 -48.96 8.31 8.10
N PRO A 356 -49.39 9.50 8.54
CA PRO A 356 -48.49 10.61 8.84
C PRO A 356 -47.39 10.24 9.85
N LEU A 357 -47.60 9.19 10.65
CA LEU A 357 -46.63 8.67 11.62
C LEU A 357 -45.47 7.92 10.96
N ASP A 358 -45.61 7.48 9.72
CA ASP A 358 -44.53 6.87 8.94
C ASP A 358 -43.60 7.91 8.31
N ARG A 359 -43.79 9.21 8.59
CA ARG A 359 -42.98 10.28 8.07
C ARG A 359 -42.08 10.87 9.18
N TYR A 360 -40.85 11.24 8.80
CA TYR A 360 -39.92 11.94 9.70
C TYR A 360 -40.52 13.31 10.12
N PRO A 361 -40.46 13.68 11.42
CA PRO A 361 -41.06 14.92 11.91
C PRO A 361 -40.15 16.14 11.68
N TYR A 362 -40.01 16.57 10.41
CA TYR A 362 -39.15 17.70 10.05
C TYR A 362 -39.54 19.01 10.77
N ASP A 363 -40.78 19.20 11.08
CA ASP A 363 -41.35 20.43 11.71
C ASP A 363 -41.27 20.40 13.25
N ASP A 364 -40.72 19.36 13.85
CA ASP A 364 -40.62 19.21 15.30
C ASP A 364 -39.20 18.80 15.75
N PRO A 365 -38.25 19.77 15.85
CA PRO A 365 -36.86 19.49 16.23
C PRO A 365 -36.72 18.79 17.58
N GLU A 366 -37.57 19.08 18.54
CA GLU A 366 -37.56 18.43 19.86
C GLU A 366 -37.84 16.93 19.77
N CYS A 367 -38.69 16.54 18.84
CA CYS A 367 -38.99 15.15 18.56
C CYS A 367 -37.75 14.37 18.05
N TRP A 368 -36.81 15.05 17.38
CA TRP A 368 -35.60 14.40 16.85
C TRP A 368 -34.74 13.79 17.96
N TYR A 369 -34.64 14.43 19.12
CA TYR A 369 -33.87 13.92 20.27
C TYR A 369 -34.54 12.73 20.97
N ARG A 370 -35.82 12.47 20.69
CA ARG A 370 -36.63 11.41 21.30
C ARG A 370 -36.80 10.19 20.42
N LEU A 371 -36.50 10.28 19.11
CA LEU A 371 -36.64 9.16 18.20
C LEU A 371 -35.40 8.24 18.23
N GLU A 372 -35.66 6.95 18.06
CA GLU A 372 -34.63 5.95 17.89
C GLU A 372 -34.12 5.94 16.43
N TYR A 373 -32.80 5.94 16.22
CA TYR A 373 -32.17 5.98 14.90
C TYR A 373 -31.47 4.68 14.51
N LEU A 374 -31.10 3.86 15.51
CA LEU A 374 -30.50 2.58 15.24
C LEU A 374 -31.55 1.59 14.67
N PRO A 375 -31.11 0.63 13.87
CA PRO A 375 -31.98 -0.41 13.33
C PRO A 375 -32.71 -1.18 14.44
N GLU A 376 -33.77 -1.85 14.06
CA GLU A 376 -34.55 -2.72 14.95
C GLU A 376 -33.66 -3.86 15.49
N GLY A 377 -33.68 -4.07 16.80
CA GLY A 377 -32.82 -5.04 17.50
C GLY A 377 -31.37 -4.56 17.78
N LYS A 378 -31.01 -3.34 17.37
CA LYS A 378 -29.68 -2.74 17.57
C LYS A 378 -29.69 -1.50 18.47
N GLU A 379 -30.78 -1.22 19.17
CA GLU A 379 -31.05 0.01 19.96
C GLU A 379 -30.04 0.26 21.07
N ASN A 380 -29.40 -0.78 21.60
CA ASN A 380 -28.46 -0.70 22.70
C ASN A 380 -27.01 -0.48 22.26
N LEU A 381 -26.72 -0.39 20.95
CA LEU A 381 -25.36 -0.19 20.47
C LEU A 381 -24.88 1.23 20.74
N VAL A 382 -23.69 1.33 21.28
CA VAL A 382 -22.97 2.59 21.51
C VAL A 382 -21.59 2.49 20.91
N PHE A 383 -21.31 3.25 19.88
CA PHE A 383 -20.02 3.25 19.20
C PHE A 383 -19.12 4.42 19.60
N TYR A 384 -19.71 5.63 19.72
CA TYR A 384 -18.93 6.80 20.08
C TYR A 384 -18.82 6.98 21.59
N HIS A 385 -17.61 6.83 22.10
CA HIS A 385 -17.24 7.10 23.47
C HIS A 385 -16.33 8.33 23.51
N GLY A 386 -16.88 9.48 23.88
CA GLY A 386 -16.12 10.73 23.99
C GLY A 386 -14.99 10.60 25.00
N GLN A 387 -13.79 11.01 24.61
CA GLN A 387 -12.59 10.90 25.44
C GLN A 387 -12.32 12.17 26.27
N ASP A 388 -13.05 13.25 26.02
CA ASP A 388 -12.91 14.57 26.67
C ASP A 388 -11.49 15.15 26.56
N LYS A 389 -10.77 14.83 25.48
CA LYS A 389 -9.43 15.31 25.18
C LYS A 389 -9.51 16.60 24.36
N GLY A 390 -8.85 17.65 24.82
CA GLY A 390 -8.91 18.96 24.17
C GLY A 390 -10.21 19.74 24.42
N LYS A 391 -10.19 21.02 24.10
CA LYS A 391 -11.32 21.94 24.37
C LYS A 391 -12.54 21.65 23.49
N TYR A 392 -12.30 21.36 22.23
CA TYR A 392 -13.36 21.17 21.25
C TYR A 392 -14.15 19.88 21.53
N GLU A 393 -13.49 18.76 21.73
CA GLU A 393 -14.16 17.49 22.02
C GLU A 393 -14.95 17.56 23.34
N ARG A 394 -14.40 18.23 24.38
CA ARG A 394 -15.14 18.46 25.64
C ARG A 394 -16.44 19.23 25.40
N ALA A 395 -16.40 20.31 24.60
CA ALA A 395 -17.59 21.08 24.29
C ALA A 395 -18.65 20.23 23.54
N LEU A 396 -18.25 19.42 22.58
CA LEU A 396 -19.14 18.49 21.88
C LEU A 396 -19.76 17.45 22.80
N ASN A 397 -18.97 16.86 23.69
CA ASN A 397 -19.46 15.87 24.63
C ASN A 397 -20.39 16.51 25.68
N GLU A 398 -20.12 17.73 26.11
CA GLU A 398 -21.00 18.48 26.99
C GLU A 398 -22.35 18.78 26.30
N TYR A 399 -22.31 19.21 25.05
CA TYR A 399 -23.53 19.39 24.25
C TYR A 399 -24.30 18.08 24.12
N ARG A 400 -23.62 16.97 23.81
CA ARG A 400 -24.26 15.64 23.75
C ARG A 400 -24.96 15.29 25.07
N ARG A 401 -24.28 15.45 26.23
CA ARG A 401 -24.87 15.15 27.55
C ARG A 401 -26.11 16.00 27.84
N ARG A 402 -26.14 17.26 27.39
CA ARG A 402 -27.32 18.14 27.55
C ARG A 402 -28.48 17.71 26.64
N THR A 403 -28.20 17.24 25.44
CA THR A 403 -29.20 16.86 24.45
C THR A 403 -29.59 15.39 24.51
N GLU A 404 -28.86 14.57 25.30
CA GLU A 404 -29.12 13.14 25.43
C GLU A 404 -30.46 12.95 26.16
N LYS A 405 -31.41 12.36 25.45
CA LYS A 405 -32.76 12.06 25.94
C LYS A 405 -33.05 10.57 25.74
N LYS A 406 -33.92 10.01 26.56
CA LYS A 406 -34.40 8.64 26.34
C LYS A 406 -35.10 8.55 24.98
N ARG A 407 -34.59 7.70 24.11
CA ARG A 407 -35.14 7.46 22.77
C ARG A 407 -36.25 6.44 22.81
N VAL A 408 -37.20 6.59 21.92
CA VAL A 408 -38.36 5.70 21.78
C VAL A 408 -38.59 5.38 20.33
N THR A 409 -39.17 4.23 20.05
CA THR A 409 -39.48 3.75 18.69
C THR A 409 -40.85 4.24 18.20
N ASP A 410 -41.77 4.51 19.13
CA ASP A 410 -43.08 5.06 18.83
C ASP A 410 -43.04 6.59 18.69
N ARG A 411 -43.39 7.07 17.51
CA ARG A 411 -43.41 8.49 17.19
C ARG A 411 -44.43 9.29 17.99
N ARG A 412 -45.58 8.69 18.38
CA ARG A 412 -46.58 9.36 19.20
C ARG A 412 -46.01 9.60 20.62
N GLU A 413 -45.34 8.59 21.15
CA GLU A 413 -44.66 8.71 22.43
C GLU A 413 -43.52 9.73 22.34
N ALA A 414 -42.69 9.72 21.28
CA ALA A 414 -41.65 10.73 21.05
C ALA A 414 -42.21 12.15 21.07
N LYS A 415 -43.35 12.39 20.38
CA LYS A 415 -44.02 13.69 20.39
C LYS A 415 -44.51 14.10 21.76
N ARG A 416 -45.12 13.17 22.52
CA ARG A 416 -45.59 13.40 23.89
C ARG A 416 -44.42 13.79 24.80
N LEU A 417 -43.31 13.05 24.75
CA LEU A 417 -42.12 13.31 25.54
C LEU A 417 -41.46 14.65 25.17
N ALA A 418 -41.37 14.99 23.89
CA ALA A 418 -40.89 16.28 23.43
C ALA A 418 -41.73 17.47 23.96
N ALA A 419 -43.07 17.30 24.02
CA ALA A 419 -43.93 18.32 24.59
C ALA A 419 -43.71 18.49 26.12
N LEU A 420 -43.44 17.42 26.84
CA LEU A 420 -43.10 17.48 28.25
C LEU A 420 -41.74 18.17 28.49
N ASP A 421 -40.73 17.88 27.66
CA ASP A 421 -39.43 18.56 27.73
C ASP A 421 -39.57 20.07 27.58
N ARG A 422 -40.40 20.55 26.64
CA ARG A 422 -40.68 22.00 26.45
C ARG A 422 -41.29 22.65 27.74
N ILE A 423 -42.16 21.92 28.42
CA ILE A 423 -42.80 22.42 29.63
C ILE A 423 -41.73 22.50 30.78
N GLU A 424 -40.89 21.48 30.92
CA GLU A 424 -39.84 21.46 31.92
C GLU A 424 -38.78 22.55 31.68
N GLU A 425 -38.37 22.77 30.44
CA GLU A 425 -37.41 23.84 30.11
C GLU A 425 -37.97 25.23 30.38
N LYS A 426 -39.22 25.48 30.09
CA LYS A 426 -39.89 26.75 30.48
C LYS A 426 -39.93 26.97 32.00
N LYS A 427 -40.07 25.91 32.81
CA LYS A 427 -40.06 26.01 34.29
C LYS A 427 -38.68 26.25 34.83
N LYS A 428 -37.57 25.92 34.11
CA LYS A 428 -36.18 26.16 34.57
C LYS A 428 -35.68 27.57 34.24
N VAL A 429 -36.39 28.31 33.37
CA VAL A 429 -36.04 29.67 32.91
C VAL A 429 -36.77 30.72 33.79
N HIS A 430 -37.75 30.32 34.56
CA HIS A 430 -38.43 31.13 35.59
C HIS A 430 -38.02 30.66 37.01
#